data_fc945e56beb135ac78db730c733270b1
#
_entry.id   fc945e56beb135ac78db730c733270b1
#
_cell.length_a   1.000
_cell.length_b   1.000
_cell.length_c   1.000
_cell.angle_alpha   90.00
_cell.angle_beta   90.00
_cell.angle_gamma   90.00
#
_symmetry.space_group_name_H-M   'P 1'
#
loop_
_entity.id
_entity.type
_entity.pdbx_description
1 polymer ?
#
loop_
_entity_poly.entity_id
_entity_poly.type
_entity_poly.pdbx_seq_one_letter_code
_entity_poly.pdbx_strand_id
1 'polypeptide(L)'
;FEVLGAGHAPTPGFSGVSVYADTLNNLNAGRLTLGALPEVIYNTTGNIIKFLGASDNITLREGAILSAPEVVLRTTSTTGGITVEAGAGINTLGRGNVAFDSTSGYLYQPQASSLLVVSNGWTNVLAPAAASGISGAGSIRIGVCVTSSCNDPALLYSNGSITAATDNQFELGEAVRFGTRHLALSVGAVNAGSAEALAAAGSRVPAGLTLNQNVLDRLLRGDTQFAAPALETLSLTTRDAFNFYGSVSLDTIDPQTGQSKLQNLLLVTPAIYGLGDANDVASIRTANLIWNGATQSAGSVITGGAGTGSGTLDIQAQRIELGYGPMPQASGLDQNNRLALGFANVNLSASERITANHKGSLAVYQEQGAYDPLK
;
A
#
# COMPACT_ATOMS: atom_id res chain seq x y z
N PHE A 1 12.50 -14.05 13.14
CA PHE A 1 11.59 -15.20 13.16
C PHE A 1 11.48 -15.83 11.79
N GLU A 2 11.43 -17.16 11.74
CA GLU A 2 10.87 -17.89 10.62
C GLU A 2 9.65 -18.70 11.08
N VAL A 3 8.58 -18.67 10.30
CA VAL A 3 7.37 -19.45 10.51
C VAL A 3 7.34 -20.55 9.47
N LEU A 4 7.23 -21.78 9.91
CA LEU A 4 7.33 -22.99 9.09
C LEU A 4 5.95 -23.60 8.84
N GLY A 5 5.75 -24.14 7.64
CA GLY A 5 4.65 -25.06 7.36
C GLY A 5 4.85 -26.42 8.02
N ALA A 6 3.76 -27.19 8.12
CA ALA A 6 3.82 -28.55 8.67
C ALA A 6 4.80 -29.42 7.86
N GLY A 7 5.66 -30.15 8.57
CA GLY A 7 6.62 -31.04 7.94
C GLY A 7 7.89 -30.39 7.37
N HIS A 8 8.02 -29.09 7.43
CA HIS A 8 9.24 -28.38 7.01
C HIS A 8 10.24 -28.28 8.16
N ALA A 9 11.52 -28.40 7.84
CA ALA A 9 12.60 -28.21 8.80
C ALA A 9 13.03 -26.74 8.86
N PRO A 10 13.55 -26.27 10.02
CA PRO A 10 14.17 -24.96 10.11
C PRO A 10 15.28 -24.77 9.07
N THR A 11 15.45 -23.53 8.62
CA THR A 11 16.52 -23.21 7.67
C THR A 11 17.88 -23.52 8.29
N PRO A 12 18.76 -24.31 7.62
CA PRO A 12 20.07 -24.60 8.13
C PRO A 12 20.85 -23.32 8.44
N GLY A 13 21.41 -23.24 9.67
CA GLY A 13 22.18 -22.09 10.11
C GLY A 13 21.37 -20.87 10.49
N PHE A 14 20.03 -20.93 10.52
CA PHE A 14 19.19 -19.84 11.01
C PHE A 14 19.40 -19.65 12.52
N SER A 15 19.83 -18.46 12.92
CA SER A 15 20.15 -18.13 14.31
C SER A 15 18.98 -17.55 15.10
N GLY A 16 17.82 -17.37 14.46
CA GLY A 16 16.61 -16.81 15.07
C GLY A 16 15.69 -17.90 15.66
N VAL A 17 14.44 -17.51 15.91
CA VAL A 17 13.40 -18.40 16.41
C VAL A 17 12.61 -18.98 15.25
N SER A 18 12.60 -20.32 15.16
CA SER A 18 11.77 -21.07 14.22
C SER A 18 10.53 -21.59 14.94
N VAL A 19 9.35 -21.36 14.39
CA VAL A 19 8.07 -21.76 14.97
C VAL A 19 7.14 -22.28 13.86
N TYR A 20 6.33 -23.28 14.17
CA TYR A 20 5.34 -23.81 13.21
C TYR A 20 4.07 -22.99 13.23
N ALA A 21 3.51 -22.73 12.03
CA ALA A 21 2.25 -22.01 11.88
C ALA A 21 1.10 -22.68 12.67
N ASP A 22 1.01 -24.01 12.64
CA ASP A 22 0.01 -24.77 13.39
C ASP A 22 0.11 -24.55 14.91
N THR A 23 1.33 -24.46 15.45
CA THR A 23 1.54 -24.14 16.88
C THR A 23 0.97 -22.78 17.24
N LEU A 24 1.19 -21.77 16.41
CA LEU A 24 0.66 -20.43 16.60
C LEU A 24 -0.86 -20.39 16.42
N ASN A 25 -1.38 -21.04 15.41
CA ASN A 25 -2.81 -21.10 15.12
C ASN A 25 -3.60 -21.78 16.26
N ASN A 26 -3.04 -22.82 16.87
CA ASN A 26 -3.65 -23.57 17.98
C ASN A 26 -3.70 -22.78 19.30
N LEU A 27 -3.04 -21.64 19.41
CA LEU A 27 -3.21 -20.73 20.55
C LEU A 27 -4.62 -20.13 20.62
N ASN A 28 -5.38 -20.18 19.54
CA ASN A 28 -6.72 -19.59 19.40
C ASN A 28 -6.77 -18.13 19.90
N ALA A 29 -5.71 -17.39 19.66
CA ALA A 29 -5.58 -16.01 20.09
C ALA A 29 -6.49 -15.08 19.24
N GLY A 30 -7.09 -14.07 19.85
CA GLY A 30 -7.84 -13.03 19.13
C GLY A 30 -6.94 -12.15 18.25
N ARG A 31 -5.63 -12.12 18.55
CA ARG A 31 -4.57 -11.48 17.75
C ARG A 31 -3.29 -12.28 17.84
N LEU A 32 -2.65 -12.54 16.72
CA LEU A 32 -1.25 -13.00 16.64
C LEU A 32 -0.36 -11.83 16.27
N THR A 33 0.58 -11.48 17.14
CA THR A 33 1.57 -10.43 16.86
C THR A 33 2.96 -11.07 16.85
N LEU A 34 3.67 -10.96 15.72
CA LEU A 34 5.05 -11.41 15.58
C LEU A 34 5.98 -10.21 15.40
N GLY A 35 7.09 -10.22 16.13
CA GLY A 35 8.14 -9.21 16.05
C GLY A 35 7.83 -7.90 16.77
N ALA A 36 6.72 -7.79 17.51
CA ALA A 36 6.40 -6.62 18.32
C ALA A 36 5.46 -6.94 19.48
N LEU A 37 5.40 -5.99 20.42
CA LEU A 37 4.42 -5.96 21.50
C LEU A 37 3.47 -4.78 21.25
N PRO A 38 2.14 -4.99 21.29
CA PRO A 38 1.18 -3.91 21.16
C PRO A 38 1.07 -3.12 22.47
N GLU A 39 1.12 -1.80 22.37
CA GLU A 39 0.81 -0.85 23.46
C GLU A 39 -0.39 -0.02 23.03
N VAL A 40 -1.43 0.03 23.87
CA VAL A 40 -2.60 0.87 23.62
C VAL A 40 -2.42 2.19 24.33
N ILE A 41 -2.39 3.28 23.57
CA ILE A 41 -2.32 4.65 24.07
C ILE A 41 -3.71 5.26 23.98
N TYR A 42 -4.30 5.59 25.12
CA TYR A 42 -5.59 6.25 25.20
C TYR A 42 -5.37 7.76 25.23
N ASN A 43 -5.95 8.47 24.27
CA ASN A 43 -5.92 9.93 24.27
C ASN A 43 -7.26 10.52 23.82
N THR A 44 -7.42 11.84 23.95
CA THR A 44 -8.67 12.55 23.67
C THR A 44 -9.02 12.66 22.20
N THR A 45 -8.07 12.44 21.30
CA THR A 45 -8.23 12.55 19.85
C THR A 45 -8.42 11.20 19.16
N GLY A 46 -8.37 10.12 19.92
CA GLY A 46 -8.49 8.75 19.44
C GLY A 46 -7.45 7.84 20.08
N ASN A 47 -7.75 6.56 20.14
CA ASN A 47 -6.85 5.57 20.72
C ASN A 47 -5.86 5.09 19.66
N ILE A 48 -4.61 4.91 20.04
CA ILE A 48 -3.54 4.49 19.15
C ILE A 48 -3.00 3.15 19.62
N ILE A 49 -2.90 2.17 18.72
CA ILE A 49 -2.15 0.96 18.98
C ILE A 49 -0.74 1.17 18.42
N LYS A 50 0.22 1.22 19.32
CA LYS A 50 1.63 1.36 19.00
C LYS A 50 2.30 0.01 19.10
N PHE A 51 3.02 -0.37 18.07
CA PHE A 51 3.74 -1.64 18.08
C PHE A 51 5.21 -1.38 18.43
N LEU A 52 5.60 -1.77 19.64
CA LEU A 52 6.99 -1.72 20.10
C LEU A 52 7.74 -2.92 19.52
N GLY A 53 8.71 -2.69 18.67
CA GLY A 53 9.35 -3.74 17.91
C GLY A 53 10.49 -4.46 18.64
N ALA A 54 10.67 -5.72 18.30
CA ALA A 54 11.68 -6.60 18.87
C ALA A 54 12.30 -7.57 17.85
N SER A 55 12.03 -7.44 16.55
CA SER A 55 12.56 -8.36 15.54
C SER A 55 13.08 -7.64 14.31
N ASP A 56 14.18 -8.12 13.76
CA ASP A 56 14.76 -7.60 12.52
C ASP A 56 14.08 -8.20 11.28
N ASN A 57 13.84 -9.51 11.31
CA ASN A 57 13.27 -10.24 10.19
C ASN A 57 12.12 -11.14 10.63
N ILE A 58 11.09 -11.21 9.78
CA ILE A 58 10.01 -12.18 9.88
C ILE A 58 9.82 -12.81 8.51
N THR A 59 9.97 -14.13 8.42
CA THR A 59 9.74 -14.87 7.19
C THR A 59 8.67 -15.92 7.40
N LEU A 60 7.58 -15.85 6.64
CA LEU A 60 6.66 -16.95 6.48
C LEU A 60 7.15 -17.81 5.33
N ARG A 61 7.59 -19.03 5.66
CA ARG A 61 8.12 -19.99 4.69
C ARG A 61 7.00 -20.67 3.92
N GLU A 62 7.34 -21.19 2.76
CA GLU A 62 6.42 -22.02 1.96
C GLU A 62 5.64 -23.02 2.83
N GLY A 63 4.34 -23.14 2.60
CA GLY A 63 3.42 -23.99 3.40
C GLY A 63 3.00 -23.40 4.76
N ALA A 64 3.56 -22.28 5.21
CA ALA A 64 3.18 -21.64 6.46
C ALA A 64 1.95 -20.74 6.25
N ILE A 65 0.81 -21.11 6.82
CA ILE A 65 -0.41 -20.30 6.80
C ILE A 65 -0.76 -19.88 8.23
N LEU A 66 -0.61 -18.60 8.54
CA LEU A 66 -1.05 -18.04 9.82
C LEU A 66 -2.55 -17.73 9.81
N SER A 67 -3.21 -17.98 10.95
CA SER A 67 -4.65 -17.86 11.04
C SER A 67 -5.10 -17.46 12.46
N ALA A 68 -5.65 -16.24 12.56
CA ALA A 68 -6.28 -15.67 13.75
C ALA A 68 -7.28 -14.61 13.29
N PRO A 69 -8.13 -14.04 14.14
CA PRO A 69 -8.97 -12.89 13.77
C PRO A 69 -8.16 -11.70 13.26
N GLU A 70 -6.95 -11.51 13.78
CA GLU A 70 -6.00 -10.53 13.32
C GLU A 70 -4.57 -11.08 13.45
N VAL A 71 -3.78 -10.88 12.41
CA VAL A 71 -2.34 -11.20 12.38
C VAL A 71 -1.56 -9.93 12.10
N VAL A 72 -0.59 -9.63 12.95
CA VAL A 72 0.28 -8.46 12.85
C VAL A 72 1.72 -8.92 12.77
N LEU A 73 2.39 -8.58 11.69
CA LEU A 73 3.83 -8.78 11.51
C LEU A 73 4.50 -7.42 11.54
N ARG A 74 5.51 -7.23 12.38
CA ARG A 74 6.24 -5.99 12.47
C ARG A 74 7.72 -6.21 12.69
N THR A 75 8.55 -5.45 11.96
CA THR A 75 9.99 -5.44 12.11
C THR A 75 10.51 -4.05 12.46
N THR A 76 11.68 -3.98 13.08
CA THR A 76 12.35 -2.73 13.46
C THR A 76 13.62 -2.47 12.67
N SER A 77 14.05 -3.45 11.87
CA SER A 77 15.33 -3.38 11.17
C SER A 77 15.27 -2.46 9.96
N THR A 78 16.33 -1.73 9.73
CA THR A 78 16.57 -0.98 8.48
C THR A 78 17.15 -1.87 7.37
N THR A 79 17.64 -3.05 7.70
CA THR A 79 18.28 -3.99 6.76
C THR A 79 17.51 -5.29 6.55
N GLY A 80 16.60 -5.62 7.46
CA GLY A 80 15.75 -6.81 7.38
C GLY A 80 14.36 -6.50 6.80
N GLY A 81 13.36 -7.24 7.25
CA GLY A 81 11.97 -6.96 6.84
C GLY A 81 11.02 -8.13 7.01
N ILE A 82 9.87 -8.00 6.36
CA ILE A 82 8.81 -9.00 6.34
C ILE A 82 8.84 -9.70 4.99
N THR A 83 8.94 -11.03 5.00
CA THR A 83 8.85 -11.87 3.80
C THR A 83 7.72 -12.86 3.96
N VAL A 84 6.81 -12.88 3.01
CA VAL A 84 5.81 -13.94 2.83
C VAL A 84 6.16 -14.65 1.53
N GLU A 85 6.71 -15.85 1.66
CA GLU A 85 7.15 -16.63 0.50
C GLU A 85 5.95 -17.07 -0.33
N ALA A 86 6.18 -17.41 -1.60
CA ALA A 86 5.20 -18.10 -2.41
C ALA A 86 4.79 -19.42 -1.71
N GLY A 87 3.53 -19.78 -1.75
CA GLY A 87 2.97 -20.91 -1.00
C GLY A 87 2.75 -20.66 0.50
N ALA A 88 3.17 -19.51 1.02
CA ALA A 88 2.86 -19.08 2.39
C ALA A 88 1.69 -18.11 2.42
N GLY A 89 1.20 -17.79 3.63
CA GLY A 89 0.15 -16.78 3.70
C GLY A 89 -0.41 -16.50 5.08
N ILE A 90 -1.43 -15.64 5.07
CA ILE A 90 -2.23 -15.27 6.23
C ILE A 90 -3.70 -15.34 5.83
N ASN A 91 -4.49 -16.11 6.57
CA ASN A 91 -5.91 -16.26 6.33
C ASN A 91 -6.70 -16.09 7.62
N THR A 92 -7.42 -14.98 7.74
CA THR A 92 -8.22 -14.65 8.92
C THR A 92 -9.72 -14.96 8.73
N LEU A 93 -10.13 -15.42 7.54
CA LEU A 93 -11.52 -15.74 7.24
C LEU A 93 -12.07 -16.79 8.22
N GLY A 94 -13.29 -16.55 8.73
CA GLY A 94 -13.95 -17.47 9.65
C GLY A 94 -13.35 -17.54 11.07
N ARG A 95 -12.37 -16.71 11.40
CA ARG A 95 -11.71 -16.72 12.71
C ARG A 95 -12.38 -15.85 13.78
N GLY A 96 -13.50 -15.21 13.44
CA GLY A 96 -14.26 -14.37 14.38
C GLY A 96 -13.83 -12.91 14.36
N ASN A 97 -14.24 -12.17 15.40
CA ASN A 97 -14.02 -10.75 15.52
C ASN A 97 -12.64 -10.43 16.11
N VAL A 98 -12.13 -9.28 15.75
CA VAL A 98 -10.86 -8.76 16.28
C VAL A 98 -11.02 -8.19 17.68
N ALA A 99 -9.92 -8.20 18.46
CA ALA A 99 -9.91 -7.62 19.81
C ALA A 99 -10.01 -6.08 19.78
N PHE A 100 -9.45 -5.45 18.70
CA PHE A 100 -9.49 -4.00 18.49
C PHE A 100 -9.87 -3.72 17.05
N ASP A 101 -10.68 -2.68 16.85
CA ASP A 101 -11.13 -2.23 15.54
C ASP A 101 -10.96 -0.71 15.47
N SER A 102 -10.35 -0.19 14.40
CA SER A 102 -10.17 1.25 14.22
C SER A 102 -11.48 2.00 14.03
N THR A 103 -12.56 1.33 13.65
CA THR A 103 -13.91 1.91 13.66
C THR A 103 -14.37 2.29 15.09
N SER A 104 -13.79 1.65 16.11
CA SER A 104 -13.96 1.97 17.52
C SER A 104 -12.99 3.06 18.02
N GLY A 105 -12.25 3.71 17.12
CA GLY A 105 -11.34 4.80 17.45
C GLY A 105 -9.86 4.40 17.61
N TYR A 106 -9.47 3.21 17.17
CA TYR A 106 -8.08 2.77 17.23
C TYR A 106 -7.34 3.10 15.93
N LEU A 107 -6.16 3.71 16.04
CA LEU A 107 -5.23 3.96 14.94
C LEU A 107 -3.97 3.11 15.14
N TYR A 108 -3.53 2.42 14.10
CA TYR A 108 -2.32 1.61 14.14
C TYR A 108 -1.14 2.48 13.69
N GLN A 109 -0.15 2.66 14.56
CA GLN A 109 1.02 3.47 14.28
C GLN A 109 2.26 2.59 14.07
N PRO A 110 2.74 2.45 12.83
CA PRO A 110 4.05 1.87 12.55
C PRO A 110 5.12 2.92 12.83
N GLN A 111 5.99 2.69 13.79
CA GLN A 111 7.15 3.57 13.99
C GLN A 111 8.35 3.02 13.23
N ALA A 112 8.90 3.80 12.27
CA ALA A 112 10.13 3.52 11.52
C ALA A 112 10.39 2.01 11.30
N SER A 113 9.43 1.30 10.72
CA SER A 113 9.41 -0.17 10.68
C SER A 113 8.54 -0.66 9.53
N SER A 114 8.72 -1.91 9.15
CA SER A 114 7.79 -2.58 8.25
C SER A 114 6.65 -3.21 9.04
N LEU A 115 5.43 -3.03 8.59
CA LEU A 115 4.22 -3.54 9.19
C LEU A 115 3.36 -4.22 8.12
N LEU A 116 2.90 -5.44 8.40
CA LEU A 116 1.84 -6.11 7.65
C LEU A 116 0.76 -6.56 8.62
N VAL A 117 -0.47 -6.09 8.41
CA VAL A 117 -1.66 -6.45 9.19
C VAL A 117 -2.68 -7.09 8.26
N VAL A 118 -3.16 -8.26 8.64
CA VAL A 118 -4.31 -8.93 8.00
C VAL A 118 -5.36 -9.14 9.08
N SER A 119 -6.53 -8.52 8.92
CA SER A 119 -7.50 -8.37 10.01
C SER A 119 -8.93 -8.55 9.53
N ASN A 120 -9.76 -9.23 10.32
CA ASN A 120 -11.21 -9.29 10.10
C ASN A 120 -11.92 -7.98 10.46
N GLY A 121 -11.22 -7.03 11.10
CA GLY A 121 -11.70 -5.69 11.39
C GLY A 121 -11.17 -4.64 10.42
N TRP A 122 -11.62 -3.41 10.60
CA TRP A 122 -11.05 -2.27 9.92
C TRP A 122 -9.76 -1.84 10.62
N THR A 123 -8.65 -1.78 9.88
CA THR A 123 -7.39 -1.23 10.38
C THR A 123 -7.09 0.08 9.66
N ASN A 124 -6.90 1.14 10.42
CA ASN A 124 -6.43 2.41 9.90
C ASN A 124 -4.98 2.60 10.35
N VAL A 125 -4.06 2.46 9.41
CA VAL A 125 -2.63 2.58 9.67
C VAL A 125 -2.17 3.97 9.27
N LEU A 126 -1.61 4.70 10.23
CA LEU A 126 -1.01 6.00 9.95
C LEU A 126 0.15 5.84 8.97
N ALA A 127 0.28 6.79 8.07
CA ALA A 127 1.44 6.84 7.18
C ALA A 127 2.72 6.82 8.02
N PRO A 128 3.80 6.15 7.54
CA PRO A 128 5.09 6.20 8.19
C PRO A 128 5.47 7.66 8.40
N ALA A 129 5.87 8.02 9.62
CA ALA A 129 6.32 9.37 9.90
C ALA A 129 7.50 9.70 8.98
N ALA A 130 7.50 10.89 8.38
CA ALA A 130 8.64 11.35 7.61
C ALA A 130 9.91 11.11 8.42
N ALA A 131 10.82 10.33 7.88
CA ALA A 131 12.00 9.89 8.58
C ALA A 131 12.85 11.13 8.93
N SER A 132 12.74 11.58 10.17
CA SER A 132 13.71 12.53 10.71
C SER A 132 15.06 11.79 10.86
N GLY A 133 15.83 11.69 9.77
CA GLY A 133 17.19 11.18 9.78
C GLY A 133 17.38 9.66 9.98
N ILE A 134 16.33 8.89 10.10
CA ILE A 134 16.40 7.41 10.14
C ILE A 134 16.15 6.91 8.72
N SER A 135 17.19 6.55 8.02
CA SER A 135 17.07 5.93 6.70
C SER A 135 16.49 4.51 6.84
N GLY A 136 15.29 4.34 6.31
CA GLY A 136 14.79 3.06 5.91
C GLY A 136 14.23 2.16 7.02
N ALA A 137 12.94 1.92 6.98
CA ALA A 137 12.35 0.69 7.48
C ALA A 137 12.86 -0.50 6.65
N GLY A 138 12.78 -1.72 7.17
CA GLY A 138 13.06 -2.92 6.39
C GLY A 138 12.09 -3.10 5.23
N SER A 139 12.41 -3.99 4.31
CA SER A 139 11.58 -4.27 3.14
C SER A 139 10.34 -5.10 3.48
N ILE A 140 9.32 -5.02 2.63
CA ILE A 140 8.23 -6.00 2.59
C ILE A 140 8.30 -6.75 1.27
N ARG A 141 8.25 -8.08 1.32
CA ARG A 141 8.30 -8.95 0.14
C ARG A 141 7.20 -10.00 0.26
N ILE A 142 6.25 -10.01 -0.68
CA ILE A 142 5.11 -10.92 -0.66
C ILE A 142 5.06 -11.68 -1.99
N GLY A 143 4.96 -13.00 -1.91
CA GLY A 143 4.91 -13.87 -3.09
C GLY A 143 6.24 -13.99 -3.81
N VAL A 144 7.34 -13.81 -3.09
CA VAL A 144 8.69 -13.96 -3.65
C VAL A 144 9.14 -15.41 -3.57
N CYS A 145 9.84 -15.84 -4.60
CA CYS A 145 10.47 -17.14 -4.62
C CYS A 145 11.89 -17.06 -4.04
N VAL A 146 12.16 -17.82 -3.01
CA VAL A 146 13.51 -17.98 -2.45
C VAL A 146 14.23 -19.15 -3.10
N THR A 147 13.49 -20.12 -3.64
CA THR A 147 13.98 -21.24 -4.43
C THR A 147 13.55 -21.13 -5.89
N SER A 148 14.24 -21.82 -6.79
CA SER A 148 14.09 -21.66 -8.24
C SER A 148 12.73 -22.08 -8.84
N SER A 149 11.79 -22.58 -8.04
CA SER A 149 10.48 -22.99 -8.53
C SER A 149 9.43 -22.81 -7.42
N CYS A 150 8.64 -21.73 -7.52
CA CYS A 150 7.46 -21.53 -6.68
C CYS A 150 6.22 -21.66 -7.56
N ASN A 151 5.43 -22.70 -7.34
CA ASN A 151 4.23 -22.94 -8.10
C ASN A 151 2.97 -22.40 -7.41
N ASP A 152 3.00 -22.25 -6.08
CA ASP A 152 1.87 -21.85 -5.29
C ASP A 152 1.88 -20.33 -4.99
N PRO A 153 0.73 -19.64 -5.07
CA PRO A 153 0.65 -18.22 -4.76
C PRO A 153 0.81 -17.97 -3.25
N ALA A 154 1.34 -16.80 -2.89
CA ALA A 154 1.19 -16.29 -1.54
C ALA A 154 -0.27 -15.82 -1.33
N LEU A 155 -0.83 -16.11 -0.15
CA LEU A 155 -2.24 -15.92 0.15
C LEU A 155 -2.44 -14.92 1.27
N LEU A 156 -3.22 -13.86 1.02
CA LEU A 156 -3.63 -12.90 2.05
C LEU A 156 -5.16 -12.74 2.02
N TYR A 157 -5.85 -13.25 3.04
CA TYR A 157 -7.32 -13.20 3.06
C TYR A 157 -7.86 -12.72 4.39
N SER A 158 -8.85 -11.80 4.34
CA SER A 158 -9.56 -11.30 5.51
C SER A 158 -10.99 -10.88 5.19
N ASN A 159 -11.84 -10.80 6.22
CA ASN A 159 -13.17 -10.20 6.09
C ASN A 159 -13.16 -8.66 6.17
N GLY A 160 -12.09 -8.05 6.66
CA GLY A 160 -12.01 -6.63 6.94
C GLY A 160 -10.94 -5.93 6.12
N SER A 161 -9.70 -5.96 6.58
CA SER A 161 -8.62 -5.19 5.97
C SER A 161 -7.31 -5.95 5.84
N ILE A 162 -6.55 -5.61 4.81
CA ILE A 162 -5.13 -5.93 4.67
C ILE A 162 -4.40 -4.60 4.57
N THR A 163 -3.40 -4.40 5.43
CA THR A 163 -2.63 -3.18 5.45
C THR A 163 -1.15 -3.49 5.49
N ALA A 164 -0.38 -2.88 4.61
CA ALA A 164 1.07 -2.97 4.59
C ALA A 164 1.68 -1.57 4.59
N ALA A 165 2.71 -1.36 5.41
CA ALA A 165 3.40 -0.09 5.52
C ALA A 165 4.91 -0.30 5.61
N THR A 166 5.68 0.40 4.75
CA THR A 166 7.14 0.46 4.80
C THR A 166 7.66 1.68 4.05
N ASP A 167 8.76 2.27 4.52
CA ASP A 167 9.47 3.35 3.82
C ASP A 167 10.52 2.84 2.81
N ASN A 168 10.75 1.55 2.77
CA ASN A 168 11.75 0.91 1.92
C ASN A 168 11.07 0.17 0.76
N GLN A 169 11.79 -0.79 0.17
CA GLN A 169 11.29 -1.61 -0.93
C GLN A 169 10.06 -2.42 -0.50
N PHE A 170 9.03 -2.35 -1.32
CA PHE A 170 7.89 -3.23 -1.24
C PHE A 170 7.78 -4.02 -2.55
N GLU A 171 8.06 -5.31 -2.48
CA GLU A 171 7.96 -6.22 -3.60
C GLU A 171 6.68 -7.04 -3.49
N LEU A 172 5.83 -6.92 -4.49
CA LEU A 172 4.62 -7.72 -4.64
C LEU A 172 4.79 -8.64 -5.85
N GLY A 173 4.98 -9.93 -5.58
CA GLY A 173 5.21 -10.92 -6.61
C GLY A 173 3.99 -11.13 -7.53
N GLU A 174 4.23 -11.68 -8.71
CA GLU A 174 3.16 -11.91 -9.68
C GLU A 174 2.15 -12.98 -9.25
N ALA A 175 2.54 -13.90 -8.36
CA ALA A 175 1.70 -14.99 -7.88
C ALA A 175 0.97 -14.69 -6.56
N VAL A 176 0.86 -13.42 -6.14
CA VAL A 176 0.12 -13.06 -4.93
C VAL A 176 -1.38 -13.07 -5.20
N ARG A 177 -2.14 -13.70 -4.29
CA ARG A 177 -3.60 -13.64 -4.24
C ARG A 177 -4.03 -12.98 -2.94
N PHE A 178 -4.98 -12.08 -3.01
CA PHE A 178 -5.54 -11.45 -1.81
C PHE A 178 -7.03 -11.23 -1.96
N GLY A 179 -7.76 -11.35 -0.85
CA GLY A 179 -9.18 -11.07 -0.77
C GLY A 179 -9.51 -10.36 0.54
N THR A 180 -10.07 -9.16 0.43
CA THR A 180 -10.43 -8.30 1.57
C THR A 180 -11.37 -7.19 1.12
N ARG A 181 -12.11 -6.57 2.05
CA ARG A 181 -12.90 -5.36 1.74
C ARG A 181 -12.01 -4.14 1.53
N HIS A 182 -10.96 -4.01 2.35
CA HIS A 182 -10.14 -2.82 2.38
C HIS A 182 -8.67 -3.18 2.27
N LEU A 183 -8.02 -2.71 1.21
CA LEU A 183 -6.58 -2.83 1.03
C LEU A 183 -5.93 -1.47 1.17
N ALA A 184 -4.98 -1.35 2.09
CA ALA A 184 -4.24 -0.12 2.33
C ALA A 184 -2.74 -0.38 2.23
N LEU A 185 -2.08 0.30 1.31
CA LEU A 185 -0.64 0.22 1.10
C LEU A 185 -0.02 1.60 1.36
N SER A 186 0.90 1.67 2.32
CA SER A 186 1.55 2.91 2.76
C SER A 186 3.06 2.78 2.57
N VAL A 187 3.63 3.56 1.66
CA VAL A 187 5.01 3.40 1.19
C VAL A 187 5.70 4.75 0.97
N GLY A 188 7.00 4.76 0.75
CA GLY A 188 7.73 5.96 0.36
C GLY A 188 7.25 6.50 -0.99
N ALA A 189 7.20 5.63 -1.99
CA ALA A 189 6.68 5.94 -3.33
C ALA A 189 5.91 4.74 -3.91
N VAL A 190 4.95 5.01 -4.79
CA VAL A 190 4.36 4.00 -5.69
C VAL A 190 4.85 4.26 -7.10
N ASN A 191 5.33 3.22 -7.76
CA ASN A 191 5.86 3.28 -9.12
C ASN A 191 5.03 2.36 -10.02
N ALA A 192 4.22 2.92 -10.88
CA ALA A 192 3.37 2.17 -11.81
C ALA A 192 3.81 2.40 -13.25
N GLY A 193 3.90 1.33 -14.04
CA GLY A 193 4.30 1.44 -15.44
C GLY A 193 4.27 0.13 -16.18
N SER A 194 4.57 0.16 -17.48
CA SER A 194 4.87 -1.08 -18.20
C SER A 194 6.19 -1.68 -17.70
N ALA A 195 6.38 -2.97 -17.87
CA ALA A 195 7.63 -3.63 -17.49
C ALA A 195 8.83 -3.02 -18.21
N GLU A 196 8.66 -2.65 -19.47
CA GLU A 196 9.68 -2.03 -20.32
C GLU A 196 10.02 -0.61 -19.84
N ALA A 197 9.01 0.21 -19.53
CA ALA A 197 9.21 1.59 -19.06
C ALA A 197 9.90 1.60 -17.69
N LEU A 198 9.49 0.72 -16.76
CA LEU A 198 10.13 0.57 -15.47
C LEU A 198 11.59 0.09 -15.59
N ALA A 199 11.85 -0.88 -16.48
CA ALA A 199 13.21 -1.37 -16.74
C ALA A 199 14.08 -0.28 -17.38
N ALA A 200 13.55 0.51 -18.30
CA ALA A 200 14.26 1.63 -18.93
C ALA A 200 14.57 2.76 -17.94
N ALA A 201 13.69 2.99 -16.95
CA ALA A 201 13.93 3.94 -15.88
C ALA A 201 15.05 3.47 -14.93
N GLY A 202 15.16 2.16 -14.66
CA GLY A 202 16.25 1.55 -13.90
C GLY A 202 16.46 2.18 -12.52
N SER A 203 17.66 2.66 -12.25
CA SER A 203 18.01 3.29 -10.96
C SER A 203 17.30 4.62 -10.68
N ARG A 204 16.54 5.16 -11.65
CA ARG A 204 15.71 6.37 -11.49
C ARG A 204 14.32 6.05 -10.93
N VAL A 205 14.00 4.78 -10.69
CA VAL A 205 12.80 4.36 -9.96
C VAL A 205 13.11 4.44 -8.46
N PRO A 206 12.43 5.32 -7.70
CA PRO A 206 12.68 5.43 -6.26
C PRO A 206 12.27 4.17 -5.50
N ALA A 207 12.85 3.98 -4.32
CA ALA A 207 12.44 2.90 -3.42
C ALA A 207 10.94 3.04 -3.06
N GLY A 208 10.24 1.92 -2.99
CA GLY A 208 8.83 1.86 -2.71
C GLY A 208 8.16 0.64 -3.35
N LEU A 209 6.87 0.75 -3.60
CA LEU A 209 6.08 -0.28 -4.26
C LEU A 209 6.15 -0.09 -5.79
N THR A 210 6.67 -1.09 -6.48
CA THR A 210 6.72 -1.09 -7.94
C THR A 210 5.69 -2.06 -8.51
N LEU A 211 4.83 -1.55 -9.38
CA LEU A 211 3.68 -2.25 -9.97
C LEU A 211 3.81 -2.22 -11.50
N ASN A 212 4.13 -3.34 -12.12
CA ASN A 212 3.90 -3.47 -13.56
C ASN A 212 2.39 -3.60 -13.83
N GLN A 213 1.97 -3.44 -15.09
CA GLN A 213 0.54 -3.45 -15.44
C GLN A 213 -0.17 -4.73 -14.97
N ASN A 214 0.47 -5.90 -15.07
CA ASN A 214 -0.15 -7.17 -14.68
C ASN A 214 -0.38 -7.26 -13.15
N VAL A 215 0.58 -6.81 -12.36
CA VAL A 215 0.45 -6.76 -10.89
C VAL A 215 -0.60 -5.73 -10.50
N LEU A 216 -0.59 -4.57 -11.15
CA LEU A 216 -1.56 -3.50 -10.92
C LEU A 216 -2.99 -3.97 -11.21
N ASP A 217 -3.23 -4.60 -12.35
CA ASP A 217 -4.55 -5.10 -12.72
C ASP A 217 -5.10 -6.12 -11.73
N ARG A 218 -4.23 -6.98 -11.17
CA ARG A 218 -4.63 -7.92 -10.10
C ARG A 218 -4.91 -7.21 -8.79
N LEU A 219 -4.08 -6.23 -8.43
CA LEU A 219 -4.28 -5.42 -7.22
C LEU A 219 -5.64 -4.71 -7.24
N LEU A 220 -6.06 -4.20 -8.39
CA LEU A 220 -7.32 -3.47 -8.54
C LEU A 220 -8.57 -4.38 -8.47
N ARG A 221 -8.42 -5.68 -8.67
CA ARG A 221 -9.55 -6.63 -8.73
C ARG A 221 -9.77 -7.39 -7.43
N GLY A 222 -8.71 -7.71 -6.69
CA GLY A 222 -8.77 -8.64 -5.57
C GLY A 222 -9.17 -10.05 -5.99
N ASP A 223 -9.38 -10.91 -5.00
CA ASP A 223 -9.77 -12.32 -5.19
C ASP A 223 -10.87 -12.69 -4.20
N THR A 224 -11.95 -13.29 -4.67
CA THR A 224 -13.09 -13.72 -3.85
C THR A 224 -13.05 -15.21 -3.50
N GLN A 225 -11.93 -15.88 -3.72
CA GLN A 225 -11.76 -17.27 -3.29
C GLN A 225 -11.91 -17.41 -1.78
N PHE A 226 -12.20 -18.61 -1.32
CA PHE A 226 -12.45 -18.92 0.10
C PHE A 226 -13.60 -18.12 0.72
N ALA A 227 -14.55 -17.64 -0.08
CA ALA A 227 -15.63 -16.75 0.34
C ALA A 227 -15.13 -15.39 0.88
N ALA A 228 -13.97 -14.93 0.42
CA ALA A 228 -13.49 -13.61 0.73
C ALA A 228 -14.41 -12.54 0.13
N PRO A 229 -14.58 -11.40 0.81
CA PRO A 229 -15.37 -10.29 0.28
C PRO A 229 -14.71 -9.68 -0.95
N ALA A 230 -15.50 -9.05 -1.80
CA ALA A 230 -14.97 -8.21 -2.88
C ALA A 230 -14.25 -7.00 -2.32
N LEU A 231 -13.23 -6.52 -3.05
CA LEU A 231 -12.52 -5.30 -2.70
C LEU A 231 -13.44 -4.07 -2.86
N GLU A 232 -13.67 -3.36 -1.78
CA GLU A 232 -14.51 -2.16 -1.73
C GLU A 232 -13.67 -0.87 -1.75
N THR A 233 -12.54 -0.88 -1.08
CA THR A 233 -11.67 0.30 -0.97
C THR A 233 -10.21 -0.08 -1.17
N LEU A 234 -9.53 0.62 -2.06
CA LEU A 234 -8.07 0.60 -2.21
C LEU A 234 -7.51 1.95 -1.80
N SER A 235 -6.61 1.97 -0.83
CA SER A 235 -5.88 3.15 -0.41
C SER A 235 -4.40 3.00 -0.73
N LEU A 236 -3.88 3.91 -1.53
CA LEU A 236 -2.46 4.01 -1.86
C LEU A 236 -1.91 5.29 -1.23
N THR A 237 -1.17 5.13 -0.14
CA THR A 237 -0.56 6.23 0.60
C THR A 237 0.92 6.30 0.26
N THR A 238 1.38 7.47 -0.20
CA THR A 238 2.79 7.69 -0.47
C THR A 238 3.30 8.90 0.32
N ARG A 239 4.51 8.77 0.86
CA ARG A 239 5.20 9.93 1.46
C ARG A 239 5.66 10.91 0.40
N ASP A 240 6.23 10.42 -0.69
CA ASP A 240 6.94 11.22 -1.68
C ASP A 240 6.09 11.52 -2.91
N ALA A 241 5.71 10.49 -3.66
CA ALA A 241 4.90 10.64 -4.86
C ALA A 241 4.30 9.30 -5.33
N PHE A 242 3.27 9.41 -6.15
CA PHE A 242 2.79 8.35 -7.04
C PHE A 242 3.39 8.59 -8.42
N ASN A 243 4.18 7.66 -8.92
CA ASN A 243 4.95 7.81 -10.15
C ASN A 243 4.37 6.95 -11.28
N PHE A 244 4.19 7.54 -12.44
CA PHE A 244 3.78 6.85 -13.66
C PHE A 244 4.94 6.80 -14.67
N TYR A 245 5.20 5.62 -15.22
CA TYR A 245 6.26 5.36 -16.21
C TYR A 245 5.65 4.88 -17.51
N GLY A 246 5.72 5.73 -18.56
CA GLY A 246 5.11 5.47 -19.86
C GLY A 246 3.58 5.42 -19.80
N SER A 247 2.98 4.71 -20.75
CA SER A 247 1.55 4.46 -20.78
C SER A 247 1.17 3.36 -19.79
N VAL A 248 0.28 3.67 -18.84
CA VAL A 248 -0.18 2.76 -17.79
C VAL A 248 -1.60 3.10 -17.36
N SER A 249 -2.37 2.10 -16.98
CA SER A 249 -3.79 2.29 -16.63
C SER A 249 -4.13 1.70 -15.26
N LEU A 250 -4.64 2.54 -14.36
CA LEU A 250 -5.36 2.14 -13.16
C LEU A 250 -6.86 2.07 -13.50
N ASP A 251 -7.31 0.95 -14.01
CA ASP A 251 -8.71 0.78 -14.42
C ASP A 251 -9.45 -0.20 -13.51
N THR A 252 -10.38 0.32 -12.72
CA THR A 252 -11.25 -0.47 -11.84
C THR A 252 -12.59 -0.82 -12.48
N ILE A 253 -12.84 -0.34 -13.69
CA ILE A 253 -14.09 -0.56 -14.41
C ILE A 253 -14.07 -1.95 -15.05
N ASP A 254 -15.07 -2.74 -14.73
CA ASP A 254 -15.28 -4.03 -15.35
C ASP A 254 -15.72 -3.81 -16.82
N PRO A 255 -14.96 -4.31 -17.81
CA PRO A 255 -15.27 -4.07 -19.22
C PRO A 255 -16.59 -4.71 -19.68
N GLN A 256 -17.12 -5.70 -18.95
CA GLN A 256 -18.37 -6.38 -19.30
C GLN A 256 -19.58 -5.63 -18.76
N THR A 257 -19.48 -5.07 -17.56
CA THR A 257 -20.61 -4.39 -16.91
C THR A 257 -20.53 -2.86 -17.01
N GLY A 258 -19.38 -2.30 -17.32
CA GLY A 258 -19.12 -0.86 -17.31
C GLY A 258 -19.13 -0.24 -15.90
N GLN A 259 -19.12 -1.07 -14.86
CA GLN A 259 -19.17 -0.62 -13.46
C GLN A 259 -17.91 -0.98 -12.70
N SER A 260 -17.53 -0.15 -11.75
CA SER A 260 -16.47 -0.46 -10.81
C SER A 260 -17.04 -1.25 -9.63
N LYS A 261 -16.42 -2.36 -9.28
CA LYS A 261 -16.69 -3.05 -8.00
C LYS A 261 -16.05 -2.30 -6.84
N LEU A 262 -14.95 -1.62 -7.11
CA LEU A 262 -14.27 -0.77 -6.13
C LEU A 262 -15.12 0.47 -5.89
N GLN A 263 -15.54 0.68 -4.65
CA GLN A 263 -16.34 1.84 -4.26
C GLN A 263 -15.49 3.11 -4.19
N ASN A 264 -14.27 3.00 -3.63
CA ASN A 264 -13.38 4.13 -3.48
C ASN A 264 -11.92 3.76 -3.82
N LEU A 265 -11.31 4.55 -4.67
CA LEU A 265 -9.86 4.59 -4.87
C LEU A 265 -9.33 5.84 -4.17
N LEU A 266 -8.54 5.64 -3.12
CA LEU A 266 -7.91 6.71 -2.35
C LEU A 266 -6.45 6.84 -2.75
N LEU A 267 -6.07 8.02 -3.21
CA LEU A 267 -4.68 8.41 -3.43
C LEU A 267 -4.30 9.43 -2.36
N VAL A 268 -3.61 8.95 -1.33
CA VAL A 268 -3.09 9.80 -0.24
C VAL A 268 -1.64 10.13 -0.57
N THR A 269 -1.46 11.10 -1.45
CA THR A 269 -0.14 11.45 -2.02
C THR A 269 0.01 12.94 -2.21
N PRO A 270 1.17 13.53 -1.86
CA PRO A 270 1.46 14.94 -2.14
C PRO A 270 1.60 15.21 -3.65
N ALA A 271 1.99 14.20 -4.44
CA ALA A 271 2.22 14.41 -5.85
C ALA A 271 1.93 13.16 -6.70
N ILE A 272 1.60 13.41 -7.97
CA ILE A 272 1.60 12.45 -9.06
C ILE A 272 2.65 12.92 -10.07
N TYR A 273 3.67 12.09 -10.32
CA TYR A 273 4.76 12.38 -11.24
C TYR A 273 4.70 11.49 -12.47
N GLY A 274 4.98 12.05 -13.65
CA GLY A 274 5.03 11.34 -14.92
C GLY A 274 6.43 11.25 -15.50
N LEU A 275 6.74 10.10 -16.09
CA LEU A 275 7.87 9.91 -17.01
C LEU A 275 7.35 9.16 -18.24
N GLY A 276 7.10 9.88 -19.30
CA GLY A 276 6.63 9.37 -20.59
C GLY A 276 6.82 10.41 -21.67
N ASP A 277 6.75 9.97 -22.91
CA ASP A 277 6.79 10.84 -24.09
C ASP A 277 5.43 11.52 -24.30
N ALA A 278 5.36 12.45 -25.26
CA ALA A 278 4.14 13.23 -25.55
C ALA A 278 2.91 12.37 -25.93
N ASN A 279 3.14 11.15 -26.42
CA ASN A 279 2.06 10.21 -26.78
C ASN A 279 1.66 9.27 -25.65
N ASP A 280 2.42 9.26 -24.54
CA ASP A 280 2.10 8.39 -23.42
C ASP A 280 0.93 8.93 -22.59
N VAL A 281 0.09 7.99 -22.14
CA VAL A 281 -1.07 8.31 -21.33
C VAL A 281 -1.04 7.48 -20.04
N ALA A 282 -0.90 8.16 -18.91
CA ALA A 282 -1.16 7.59 -17.62
C ALA A 282 -2.65 7.81 -17.29
N SER A 283 -3.41 6.72 -17.16
CA SER A 283 -4.85 6.81 -16.96
C SER A 283 -5.31 6.26 -15.61
N ILE A 284 -6.31 6.90 -15.02
CA ILE A 284 -7.03 6.42 -13.83
C ILE A 284 -8.52 6.41 -14.17
N ARG A 285 -9.16 5.22 -14.10
CA ARG A 285 -10.60 5.05 -14.32
C ARG A 285 -11.23 4.32 -13.15
N THR A 286 -12.20 4.97 -12.49
CA THR A 286 -12.85 4.41 -11.30
C THR A 286 -14.23 4.99 -11.08
N ALA A 287 -15.02 4.42 -10.14
CA ALA A 287 -16.26 5.06 -9.71
C ALA A 287 -15.99 6.32 -8.89
N ASN A 288 -15.29 6.21 -7.79
CA ASN A 288 -14.95 7.35 -6.94
C ASN A 288 -13.43 7.43 -6.77
N LEU A 289 -12.85 8.54 -7.20
CA LEU A 289 -11.48 8.90 -6.90
C LEU A 289 -11.44 9.94 -5.79
N ILE A 290 -10.67 9.66 -4.76
CA ILE A 290 -10.37 10.62 -3.69
C ILE A 290 -8.87 10.87 -3.72
N TRP A 291 -8.47 12.07 -4.11
CA TRP A 291 -7.08 12.49 -4.03
C TRP A 291 -6.90 13.38 -2.81
N ASN A 292 -6.43 12.76 -1.75
CA ASN A 292 -6.13 13.43 -0.50
C ASN A 292 -4.65 13.82 -0.50
N GLY A 293 -4.28 14.97 -0.96
CA GLY A 293 -2.91 15.47 -0.98
C GLY A 293 -2.16 15.28 0.35
N ALA A 294 -1.18 16.09 0.62
CA ALA A 294 -0.44 16.07 1.87
C ALA A 294 -0.10 17.49 2.35
N THR A 295 0.16 17.62 3.66
CA THR A 295 0.64 18.87 4.27
C THR A 295 2.13 19.07 4.03
N GLN A 296 2.89 17.98 3.89
CA GLN A 296 4.32 18.02 3.56
C GLN A 296 4.54 18.21 2.07
N SER A 297 5.75 18.66 1.74
CA SER A 297 6.20 18.76 0.35
C SER A 297 6.32 17.37 -0.28
N ALA A 298 6.09 17.32 -1.58
CA ALA A 298 6.37 16.14 -2.39
C ALA A 298 7.85 15.76 -2.37
N GLY A 299 8.15 14.49 -2.65
CA GLY A 299 9.51 13.99 -2.78
C GLY A 299 10.27 14.68 -3.91
N SER A 300 11.59 14.72 -3.79
CA SER A 300 12.46 15.30 -4.81
C SER A 300 12.40 14.52 -6.12
N VAL A 301 12.36 15.25 -7.23
CA VAL A 301 12.42 14.64 -8.57
C VAL A 301 13.84 14.13 -8.83
N ILE A 302 13.96 12.87 -9.22
CA ILE A 302 15.22 12.30 -9.68
C ILE A 302 15.47 12.81 -11.10
N THR A 303 16.65 13.30 -11.38
CA THR A 303 17.01 13.81 -12.71
C THR A 303 16.77 12.75 -13.78
N GLY A 304 15.94 13.07 -14.78
CA GLY A 304 15.51 12.16 -15.84
C GLY A 304 14.60 11.02 -15.35
N GLY A 305 14.05 11.11 -14.13
CA GLY A 305 13.07 10.22 -13.56
C GLY A 305 11.63 10.75 -13.65
N ALA A 306 10.71 10.15 -12.89
CA ALA A 306 9.33 10.63 -12.84
C ALA A 306 9.26 12.09 -12.38
N GLY A 307 8.41 12.87 -13.04
CA GLY A 307 8.35 14.34 -12.91
C GLY A 307 9.09 15.10 -14.01
N THR A 308 9.72 14.40 -14.97
CA THR A 308 10.43 15.02 -16.10
C THR A 308 9.85 14.64 -17.46
N GLY A 309 8.69 14.01 -17.50
CA GLY A 309 8.00 13.59 -18.72
C GLY A 309 7.21 14.71 -19.41
N SER A 310 6.56 14.33 -20.51
CA SER A 310 5.70 15.21 -21.32
C SER A 310 4.40 14.54 -21.77
N GLY A 311 4.04 13.41 -21.17
CA GLY A 311 2.82 12.67 -21.49
C GLY A 311 1.54 13.34 -20.97
N THR A 312 0.46 12.58 -20.96
CA THR A 312 -0.85 13.02 -20.46
C THR A 312 -1.24 12.22 -19.20
N LEU A 313 -1.73 12.90 -18.18
CA LEU A 313 -2.46 12.29 -17.09
C LEU A 313 -3.96 12.43 -17.35
N ASP A 314 -4.66 11.31 -17.53
CA ASP A 314 -6.10 11.28 -17.79
C ASP A 314 -6.86 10.58 -16.66
N ILE A 315 -7.65 11.35 -15.91
CA ILE A 315 -8.42 10.86 -14.77
C ILE A 315 -9.90 10.92 -15.11
N GLN A 316 -10.54 9.75 -15.12
CA GLN A 316 -11.96 9.58 -15.41
C GLN A 316 -12.66 8.87 -14.24
N ALA A 317 -13.70 9.47 -13.69
CA ALA A 317 -14.47 8.86 -12.61
C ALA A 317 -15.96 9.29 -12.69
N GLN A 318 -16.81 8.64 -11.91
CA GLN A 318 -18.14 9.19 -11.62
C GLN A 318 -18.00 10.41 -10.72
N ARG A 319 -17.17 10.29 -9.68
CA ARG A 319 -16.89 11.39 -8.74
C ARG A 319 -15.40 11.53 -8.53
N ILE A 320 -14.94 12.76 -8.52
CA ILE A 320 -13.57 13.12 -8.15
C ILE A 320 -13.64 14.04 -6.94
N GLU A 321 -13.01 13.65 -5.86
CA GLU A 321 -12.87 14.47 -4.66
C GLU A 321 -11.41 14.86 -4.45
N LEU A 322 -11.15 16.15 -4.43
CA LEU A 322 -9.89 16.71 -3.96
C LEU A 322 -10.06 17.04 -2.47
N GLY A 323 -9.88 16.04 -1.61
CA GLY A 323 -10.24 16.13 -0.20
C GLY A 323 -9.92 14.87 0.58
N TYR A 324 -10.51 14.74 1.76
CA TYR A 324 -10.22 13.65 2.70
C TYR A 324 -11.05 12.38 2.45
N GLY A 325 -12.18 12.51 1.73
CA GLY A 325 -13.10 11.39 1.59
C GLY A 325 -13.59 10.88 2.95
N PRO A 326 -13.64 9.55 3.13
CA PRO A 326 -14.01 8.93 4.40
C PRO A 326 -12.89 8.95 5.47
N MET A 327 -11.70 9.46 5.13
CA MET A 327 -10.57 9.52 6.06
C MET A 327 -10.85 10.54 7.17
N PRO A 328 -10.38 10.29 8.42
CA PRO A 328 -10.43 11.28 9.48
C PRO A 328 -9.71 12.55 9.04
N GLN A 329 -10.38 13.68 9.15
CA GLN A 329 -9.76 14.97 8.87
C GLN A 329 -8.74 15.28 9.97
N ALA A 330 -7.50 15.60 9.56
CA ALA A 330 -6.56 16.28 10.43
C ALA A 330 -7.13 17.63 10.87
N SER A 331 -6.57 18.27 11.89
CA SER A 331 -7.10 19.53 12.43
C SER A 331 -7.45 20.50 11.31
N GLY A 332 -8.58 21.21 11.38
CA GLY A 332 -9.14 22.03 10.30
C GLY A 332 -8.29 23.23 9.83
N LEU A 333 -7.02 23.28 10.23
CA LEU A 333 -6.02 24.28 9.82
C LEU A 333 -5.06 23.74 8.77
N ASP A 334 -4.99 22.40 8.59
CA ASP A 334 -4.05 21.81 7.66
C ASP A 334 -4.49 22.00 6.21
N GLN A 335 -3.52 22.33 5.35
CA GLN A 335 -3.72 22.48 3.92
C GLN A 335 -3.09 21.29 3.21
N ASN A 336 -3.91 20.49 2.55
CA ASN A 336 -3.42 19.37 1.75
C ASN A 336 -3.17 19.84 0.31
N ASN A 337 -1.91 19.92 -0.04
CA ASN A 337 -1.48 20.30 -1.39
C ASN A 337 -1.31 19.07 -2.28
N ARG A 338 -1.52 19.27 -3.56
CA ARG A 338 -1.42 18.27 -4.62
C ARG A 338 -0.61 18.84 -5.76
N LEU A 339 0.28 18.03 -6.30
CA LEU A 339 1.12 18.40 -7.43
C LEU A 339 1.02 17.33 -8.51
N ALA A 340 0.70 17.73 -9.74
CA ALA A 340 0.93 16.92 -10.93
C ALA A 340 2.13 17.49 -11.69
N LEU A 341 3.16 16.68 -11.92
CA LEU A 341 4.41 17.13 -12.53
C LEU A 341 4.93 16.11 -13.55
N GLY A 342 5.48 16.60 -14.66
CA GLY A 342 5.98 15.77 -15.75
C GLY A 342 4.88 15.32 -16.72
N PHE A 343 3.83 16.14 -16.85
CA PHE A 343 2.74 15.96 -17.81
C PHE A 343 2.52 17.26 -18.60
N ALA A 344 2.43 17.15 -19.91
CA ALA A 344 2.04 18.28 -20.76
C ALA A 344 0.53 18.59 -20.60
N ASN A 345 -0.28 17.55 -20.32
CA ASN A 345 -1.72 17.69 -20.11
C ASN A 345 -2.16 16.93 -18.88
N VAL A 346 -3.09 17.50 -18.13
CA VAL A 346 -3.78 16.84 -17.02
C VAL A 346 -5.29 17.02 -17.21
N ASN A 347 -5.98 15.91 -17.49
CA ASN A 347 -7.42 15.90 -17.71
C ASN A 347 -8.13 15.31 -16.50
N LEU A 348 -9.11 16.01 -15.96
CA LEU A 348 -10.00 15.54 -14.91
C LEU A 348 -11.41 15.52 -15.45
N SER A 349 -11.99 14.34 -15.61
CA SER A 349 -13.34 14.15 -16.14
C SER A 349 -14.20 13.38 -15.14
N ALA A 350 -15.32 13.99 -14.71
CA ALA A 350 -16.27 13.32 -13.84
C ALA A 350 -17.67 13.34 -14.46
N SER A 351 -18.34 12.18 -14.49
CA SER A 351 -19.71 12.09 -15.01
C SER A 351 -20.77 12.66 -14.07
N GLU A 352 -20.49 12.74 -12.76
CA GLU A 352 -21.40 13.31 -11.78
C GLU A 352 -20.88 14.64 -11.23
N ARG A 353 -19.67 14.64 -10.62
CA ARG A 353 -19.14 15.87 -10.00
C ARG A 353 -17.64 15.79 -9.71
N ILE A 354 -17.02 16.97 -9.66
CA ILE A 354 -15.71 17.20 -9.07
C ILE A 354 -15.93 18.11 -7.86
N THR A 355 -15.42 17.71 -6.69
CA THR A 355 -15.50 18.48 -5.45
C THR A 355 -14.11 18.77 -4.91
N ALA A 356 -13.93 19.97 -4.34
CA ALA A 356 -12.75 20.32 -3.57
C ALA A 356 -13.21 20.59 -2.14
N ASN A 357 -12.85 19.69 -1.23
CA ASN A 357 -13.20 19.78 0.18
C ASN A 357 -11.96 20.20 0.97
N HIS A 358 -12.15 21.13 1.92
CA HIS A 358 -11.11 21.66 2.76
C HIS A 358 -10.10 22.57 2.05
N LYS A 359 -9.11 23.05 2.80
CA LYS A 359 -8.05 23.91 2.28
C LYS A 359 -6.99 23.08 1.57
N GLY A 360 -6.46 23.64 0.50
CA GLY A 360 -5.39 23.01 -0.26
C GLY A 360 -5.30 23.55 -1.67
N SER A 361 -4.37 23.02 -2.42
CA SER A 361 -4.14 23.39 -3.82
C SER A 361 -4.02 22.15 -4.70
N LEU A 362 -4.23 22.35 -5.99
CA LEU A 362 -3.78 21.46 -7.05
C LEU A 362 -2.92 22.28 -8.01
N ALA A 363 -1.63 21.97 -8.03
CA ALA A 363 -0.67 22.58 -8.96
C ALA A 363 -0.37 21.58 -10.09
N VAL A 364 -0.30 22.10 -11.32
CA VAL A 364 0.00 21.29 -12.51
C VAL A 364 1.14 21.95 -13.26
N TYR A 365 2.26 21.24 -13.41
CA TYR A 365 3.43 21.71 -14.13
C TYR A 365 4.01 20.61 -15.02
N GLN A 366 4.51 20.98 -16.18
CA GLN A 366 5.26 20.03 -17.00
C GLN A 366 6.69 19.87 -16.50
N GLU A 367 7.34 20.95 -16.06
CA GLU A 367 8.73 20.95 -15.64
C GLU A 367 8.88 21.47 -14.21
N GLN A 368 9.82 20.90 -13.47
CA GLN A 368 10.18 21.37 -12.14
C GLN A 368 10.82 22.76 -12.24
N GLY A 369 10.39 23.68 -11.38
CA GLY A 369 10.89 25.07 -11.37
C GLY A 369 10.19 26.00 -12.35
N ALA A 370 9.22 25.51 -13.14
CA ALA A 370 8.35 26.34 -13.98
C ALA A 370 7.39 27.21 -13.15
N TYR A 371 7.29 26.95 -11.85
CA TYR A 371 6.43 27.71 -10.94
C TYR A 371 6.99 29.12 -10.70
N ASP A 372 6.24 30.10 -11.16
CA ASP A 372 6.44 31.50 -10.84
C ASP A 372 5.26 32.00 -9.97
N PRO A 373 5.47 32.22 -8.66
CA PRO A 373 4.41 32.63 -7.76
C PRO A 373 3.82 34.03 -8.10
N LEU A 374 4.44 34.75 -9.04
CA LEU A 374 4.00 36.07 -9.47
C LEU A 374 3.24 36.04 -10.82
N LYS A 375 3.14 34.89 -11.42
CA LYS A 375 2.36 34.62 -12.61
C LYS A 375 1.22 33.67 -12.31
#